data_b9e0aee14195f3881154a5aa8757b570
#
_entry.id   b9e0aee14195f3881154a5aa8757b570
#
_cell.length_a   1.000
_cell.length_b   1.000
_cell.length_c   1.000
_cell.angle_alpha   90.00
_cell.angle_beta   90.00
_cell.angle_gamma   90.00
#
_symmetry.space_group_name_H-M   'P 1'
#
loop_
_entity.id
_entity.type
_entity.pdbx_description
1 polymer ?
#
loop_
_entity_poly.entity_id
_entity_poly.type
_entity_poly.pdbx_seq_one_letter_code
_entity_poly.pdbx_strand_id
1 'polypeptide(L)'
;MEKKVNHQALWLGVGVALGASFGTATGQIGLGIAFGAALGVVIGSVVSKRTGADSHEMLSEHVLELHKMEDWQEVLHRSQEHPVLLLKHSTTCPVSARAYREFMAFVGTNASDPKQTMEYRMVKVIENRPLSRRIAEETEVRHESPQVLLLDQGQVIKHASHGHITKKRLTQWAQNPFG
;
A
#
# COMPACT_ATOMS: atom_id res chain seq x y z
N MET A 1 -2.66 21.51 -1.94
CA MET A 1 -3.72 20.63 -2.51
C MET A 1 -3.28 20.18 -3.88
N GLU A 2 -2.58 19.06 -3.97
CA GLU A 2 -2.21 18.46 -5.27
C GLU A 2 -3.44 17.76 -5.84
N LYS A 3 -3.95 18.28 -6.97
CA LYS A 3 -5.04 17.62 -7.71
C LYS A 3 -4.51 16.33 -8.32
N LYS A 4 -4.95 15.19 -7.78
CA LYS A 4 -4.70 13.87 -8.40
C LYS A 4 -5.19 13.91 -9.85
N VAL A 5 -4.28 13.89 -10.81
CA VAL A 5 -4.61 13.86 -12.23
C VAL A 5 -5.32 12.54 -12.54
N ASN A 6 -6.55 12.63 -13.04
CA ASN A 6 -7.29 11.44 -13.47
C ASN A 6 -6.77 11.02 -14.86
N HIS A 7 -5.82 10.09 -14.89
CA HIS A 7 -5.21 9.60 -16.12
C HIS A 7 -6.22 9.04 -17.12
N GLN A 8 -7.30 8.40 -16.66
CA GLN A 8 -8.35 7.92 -17.58
C GLN A 8 -9.06 9.07 -18.30
N ALA A 9 -9.40 10.15 -17.58
CA ALA A 9 -10.04 11.32 -18.18
C ALA A 9 -9.09 12.04 -19.14
N LEU A 10 -7.80 12.11 -18.81
CA LEU A 10 -6.77 12.70 -19.68
C LEU A 10 -6.67 11.94 -21.01
N TRP A 11 -6.50 10.62 -20.97
CA TRP A 11 -6.34 9.79 -22.16
C TRP A 11 -7.62 9.70 -23.00
N LEU A 12 -8.79 9.75 -22.37
CA LEU A 12 -10.06 9.87 -23.08
C LEU A 12 -10.12 11.17 -23.88
N GLY A 13 -9.76 12.30 -23.26
CA GLY A 13 -9.71 13.61 -23.94
C GLY A 13 -8.74 13.64 -25.11
N VAL A 14 -7.53 13.11 -24.94
CA VAL A 14 -6.53 13.00 -26.01
C VAL A 14 -7.03 12.11 -27.15
N GLY A 15 -7.64 10.97 -26.84
CA GLY A 15 -8.19 10.05 -27.85
C GLY A 15 -9.32 10.71 -28.67
N VAL A 16 -10.24 11.41 -28.02
CA VAL A 16 -11.32 12.13 -28.70
C VAL A 16 -10.78 13.23 -29.61
N ALA A 17 -9.80 14.02 -29.15
CA ALA A 17 -9.20 15.10 -29.93
C ALA A 17 -8.49 14.58 -31.20
N LEU A 18 -7.68 13.52 -31.05
CA LEU A 18 -7.00 12.90 -32.20
C LEU A 18 -7.99 12.24 -33.16
N GLY A 19 -9.02 11.58 -32.64
CA GLY A 19 -10.06 10.95 -33.44
C GLY A 19 -10.90 11.97 -34.22
N ALA A 20 -11.23 13.11 -33.63
CA ALA A 20 -11.92 14.19 -34.32
C ALA A 20 -11.08 14.78 -35.45
N SER A 21 -9.77 15.01 -35.21
CA SER A 21 -8.85 15.55 -36.24
C SER A 21 -8.71 14.60 -37.43
N PHE A 22 -8.61 13.29 -37.19
CA PHE A 22 -8.54 12.29 -38.23
C PHE A 22 -9.88 12.14 -38.97
N GLY A 23 -11.00 12.19 -38.23
CA GLY A 23 -12.36 12.11 -38.79
C GLY A 23 -12.70 13.28 -39.69
N THR A 24 -12.22 14.51 -39.40
CA THR A 24 -12.36 15.68 -40.30
C THR A 24 -11.60 15.50 -41.59
N ALA A 25 -10.37 14.97 -41.52
CA ALA A 25 -9.54 14.73 -42.70
C ALA A 25 -10.11 13.66 -43.65
N THR A 26 -10.86 12.69 -43.11
CA THR A 26 -11.47 11.58 -43.89
C THR A 26 -12.97 11.83 -44.22
N GLY A 27 -13.55 12.94 -43.78
CA GLY A 27 -14.98 13.26 -43.96
C GLY A 27 -15.92 12.42 -43.08
N GLN A 28 -15.38 11.67 -42.09
CA GLN A 28 -16.13 10.77 -41.21
C GLN A 28 -15.92 11.11 -39.73
N ILE A 29 -16.30 12.32 -39.33
CA ILE A 29 -16.06 12.86 -37.97
C ILE A 29 -16.61 11.95 -36.87
N GLY A 30 -17.84 11.43 -37.04
CA GLY A 30 -18.46 10.57 -36.03
C GLY A 30 -17.70 9.27 -35.79
N LEU A 31 -17.22 8.64 -36.87
CA LEU A 31 -16.43 7.43 -36.79
C LEU A 31 -15.06 7.69 -36.15
N GLY A 32 -14.41 8.79 -36.49
CA GLY A 32 -13.14 9.23 -35.93
C GLY A 32 -13.25 9.44 -34.42
N ILE A 33 -14.26 10.15 -33.94
CA ILE A 33 -14.49 10.38 -32.51
C ILE A 33 -14.74 9.05 -31.76
N ALA A 34 -15.56 8.14 -32.33
CA ALA A 34 -15.89 6.88 -31.71
C ALA A 34 -14.62 5.98 -31.55
N PHE A 35 -13.80 5.85 -32.58
CA PHE A 35 -12.54 5.11 -32.52
C PHE A 35 -11.52 5.75 -31.59
N GLY A 36 -11.41 7.08 -31.63
CA GLY A 36 -10.49 7.81 -30.75
C GLY A 36 -10.88 7.69 -29.27
N ALA A 37 -12.17 7.76 -28.93
CA ALA A 37 -12.65 7.56 -27.57
C ALA A 37 -12.39 6.12 -27.09
N ALA A 38 -12.69 5.11 -27.91
CA ALA A 38 -12.44 3.70 -27.57
C ALA A 38 -10.94 3.44 -27.32
N LEU A 39 -10.08 3.94 -28.20
CA LEU A 39 -8.63 3.81 -28.05
C LEU A 39 -8.10 4.55 -26.80
N GLY A 40 -8.62 5.76 -26.53
CA GLY A 40 -8.26 6.53 -25.34
C GLY A 40 -8.64 5.84 -24.05
N VAL A 41 -9.80 5.16 -23.98
CA VAL A 41 -10.20 4.35 -22.81
C VAL A 41 -9.26 3.15 -22.64
N VAL A 42 -8.94 2.45 -23.71
CA VAL A 42 -8.03 1.28 -23.64
C VAL A 42 -6.63 1.69 -23.18
N ILE A 43 -6.04 2.71 -23.80
CA ILE A 43 -4.72 3.23 -23.41
C ILE A 43 -4.74 3.76 -21.98
N GLY A 44 -5.73 4.56 -21.62
CA GLY A 44 -5.90 5.08 -20.27
C GLY A 44 -6.02 3.99 -19.20
N SER A 45 -6.70 2.89 -19.50
CA SER A 45 -6.82 1.73 -18.60
C SER A 45 -5.50 0.98 -18.45
N VAL A 46 -4.76 0.78 -19.55
CA VAL A 46 -3.44 0.10 -19.51
C VAL A 46 -2.41 0.94 -18.77
N VAL A 47 -2.35 2.24 -19.03
CA VAL A 47 -1.44 3.17 -18.34
C VAL A 47 -1.78 3.27 -16.85
N SER A 48 -3.08 3.38 -16.51
CA SER A 48 -3.52 3.41 -15.11
C SER A 48 -3.20 2.12 -14.36
N LYS A 49 -3.28 0.95 -15.01
CA LYS A 49 -2.87 -0.33 -14.43
C LYS A 49 -1.36 -0.42 -14.22
N ARG A 50 -0.56 0.04 -15.19
CA ARG A 50 0.91 0.02 -15.11
C ARG A 50 1.40 0.95 -14.01
N THR A 51 0.96 2.20 -13.96
CA THR A 51 1.35 3.14 -12.90
C THR A 51 0.91 2.68 -11.51
N GLY A 52 -0.21 1.97 -11.38
CA GLY A 52 -0.63 1.33 -10.14
C GLY A 52 0.22 0.13 -9.74
N ALA A 53 0.62 -0.69 -10.71
CA ALA A 53 1.48 -1.85 -10.47
C ALA A 53 2.90 -1.42 -10.08
N ASP A 54 3.49 -0.48 -10.83
CA ASP A 54 4.85 0.03 -10.56
C ASP A 54 4.95 0.70 -9.18
N SER A 55 3.93 1.48 -8.79
CA SER A 55 3.91 2.08 -7.44
C SER A 55 3.73 1.03 -6.34
N HIS A 56 3.00 -0.05 -6.59
CA HIS A 56 2.81 -1.14 -5.62
C HIS A 56 4.07 -2.00 -5.49
N GLU A 57 4.79 -2.22 -6.58
CA GLU A 57 6.05 -2.95 -6.61
C GLU A 57 7.17 -2.16 -5.91
N MET A 58 7.34 -0.87 -6.20
CA MET A 58 8.27 0.02 -5.49
C MET A 58 7.96 0.14 -3.98
N LEU A 59 6.69 0.13 -3.58
CA LEU A 59 6.30 0.17 -2.17
C LEU A 59 6.55 -1.16 -1.46
N SER A 60 6.51 -2.28 -2.17
CA SER A 60 6.82 -3.60 -1.59
C SER A 60 8.30 -3.76 -1.26
N GLU A 61 9.21 -3.02 -1.90
CA GLU A 61 10.64 -3.01 -1.55
C GLU A 61 10.91 -2.46 -0.14
N HIS A 62 10.04 -1.59 0.37
CA HIS A 62 10.17 -1.05 1.72
C HIS A 62 9.56 -1.93 2.81
N VAL A 63 8.78 -2.96 2.45
CA VAL A 63 8.09 -3.83 3.41
C VAL A 63 8.63 -5.25 3.28
N LEU A 64 9.42 -5.68 4.26
CA LEU A 64 9.97 -7.03 4.27
C LEU A 64 8.96 -8.01 4.85
N GLU A 65 8.71 -9.12 4.13
CA GLU A 65 7.82 -10.18 4.59
C GLU A 65 8.56 -11.16 5.50
N LEU A 66 7.95 -11.51 6.63
CA LEU A 66 8.45 -12.51 7.56
C LEU A 66 7.93 -13.90 7.16
N HIS A 67 8.83 -14.86 7.02
CA HIS A 67 8.51 -16.24 6.65
C HIS A 67 8.86 -17.27 7.72
N LYS A 68 9.80 -16.97 8.62
CA LYS A 68 10.36 -17.89 9.60
C LYS A 68 10.67 -17.20 10.93
N MET A 69 11.02 -17.99 11.94
CA MET A 69 11.29 -17.48 13.30
C MET A 69 12.48 -16.55 13.35
N GLU A 70 13.50 -16.80 12.54
CA GLU A 70 14.70 -15.97 12.47
C GLU A 70 14.37 -14.55 12.00
N ASP A 71 13.41 -14.41 11.08
CA ASP A 71 12.95 -13.09 10.62
C ASP A 71 12.28 -12.31 11.76
N TRP A 72 11.58 -13.01 12.67
CA TRP A 72 10.99 -12.38 13.86
C TRP A 72 12.05 -11.97 14.88
N GLN A 73 13.07 -12.79 15.09
CA GLN A 73 14.19 -12.41 15.96
C GLN A 73 14.93 -11.18 15.41
N GLU A 74 15.09 -11.10 14.09
CA GLU A 74 15.63 -9.91 13.43
C GLU A 74 14.76 -8.67 13.68
N VAL A 75 13.42 -8.79 13.63
CA VAL A 75 12.50 -7.69 13.97
C VAL A 75 12.71 -7.21 15.40
N LEU A 76 12.83 -8.12 16.36
CA LEU A 76 13.10 -7.75 17.76
C LEU A 76 14.45 -7.07 17.91
N HIS A 77 15.48 -7.55 17.24
CA HIS A 77 16.82 -6.95 17.23
C HIS A 77 16.78 -5.55 16.61
N ARG A 78 16.20 -5.42 15.41
CA ARG A 78 16.07 -4.13 14.70
C ARG A 78 15.30 -3.09 15.52
N SER A 79 14.29 -3.54 16.25
CA SER A 79 13.47 -2.65 17.09
C SER A 79 14.24 -2.07 18.29
N GLN A 80 15.45 -2.55 18.60
CA GLN A 80 16.34 -1.93 19.58
C GLN A 80 16.96 -0.62 19.05
N GLU A 81 17.09 -0.49 17.73
CA GLU A 81 17.75 0.64 17.08
C GLU A 81 16.74 1.61 16.46
N HIS A 82 15.68 1.09 15.89
CA HIS A 82 14.67 1.85 15.14
C HIS A 82 13.27 1.30 15.37
N PRO A 83 12.24 2.13 15.44
CA PRO A 83 10.86 1.65 15.50
C PRO A 83 10.52 0.74 14.31
N VAL A 84 9.88 -0.38 14.58
CA VAL A 84 9.42 -1.33 13.55
C VAL A 84 7.90 -1.41 13.55
N LEU A 85 7.28 -1.17 12.39
CA LEU A 85 5.84 -1.32 12.19
C LEU A 85 5.56 -2.64 11.48
N LEU A 86 4.95 -3.60 12.19
CA LEU A 86 4.61 -4.93 11.68
C LEU A 86 3.12 -5.01 11.38
N LEU A 87 2.77 -5.38 10.14
CA LEU A 87 1.40 -5.72 9.73
C LEU A 87 1.19 -7.24 9.74
N LYS A 88 0.20 -7.71 10.48
CA LYS A 88 -0.35 -9.08 10.38
C LYS A 88 -1.50 -9.05 9.39
N HIS A 89 -1.31 -9.67 8.23
CA HIS A 89 -2.22 -9.62 7.08
C HIS A 89 -2.82 -10.98 6.75
N SER A 90 -4.14 -11.00 6.47
CA SER A 90 -4.81 -12.18 5.90
C SER A 90 -5.10 -11.94 4.42
N THR A 91 -4.58 -12.81 3.55
CA THR A 91 -4.70 -12.70 2.09
C THR A 91 -6.12 -12.92 1.58
N THR A 92 -6.98 -13.59 2.36
CA THR A 92 -8.35 -13.96 1.97
C THR A 92 -9.43 -13.07 2.59
N CYS A 93 -9.07 -12.16 3.50
CA CYS A 93 -10.03 -11.33 4.25
C CYS A 93 -10.19 -9.94 3.62
N PRO A 94 -11.42 -9.52 3.21
CA PRO A 94 -11.65 -8.18 2.65
C PRO A 94 -11.29 -7.03 3.61
N VAL A 95 -11.52 -7.21 4.91
CA VAL A 95 -11.14 -6.22 5.92
C VAL A 95 -9.62 -6.07 5.99
N SER A 96 -8.91 -7.19 5.89
CA SER A 96 -7.44 -7.20 5.84
C SER A 96 -6.90 -6.56 4.56
N ALA A 97 -7.56 -6.76 3.43
CA ALA A 97 -7.19 -6.10 2.18
C ALA A 97 -7.34 -4.57 2.27
N ARG A 98 -8.36 -4.06 2.98
CA ARG A 98 -8.50 -2.63 3.26
C ARG A 98 -7.37 -2.12 4.16
N ALA A 99 -7.10 -2.80 5.27
CA ALA A 99 -6.04 -2.44 6.19
C ALA A 99 -4.66 -2.44 5.52
N TYR A 100 -4.42 -3.41 4.63
CA TYR A 100 -3.20 -3.47 3.81
C TYR A 100 -3.05 -2.23 2.91
N ARG A 101 -4.12 -1.79 2.24
CA ARG A 101 -4.07 -0.56 1.42
C ARG A 101 -3.77 0.69 2.26
N GLU A 102 -4.36 0.81 3.44
CA GLU A 102 -4.09 1.92 4.37
C GLU A 102 -2.63 1.91 4.86
N PHE A 103 -2.12 0.71 5.19
CA PHE A 103 -0.73 0.51 5.58
C PHE A 103 0.22 0.88 4.44
N MET A 104 0.02 0.37 3.23
CA MET A 104 0.88 0.68 2.08
C MET A 104 0.81 2.16 1.70
N ALA A 105 -0.36 2.81 1.79
CA ALA A 105 -0.51 4.24 1.57
C ALA A 105 0.24 5.09 2.62
N PHE A 106 0.36 4.59 3.85
CA PHE A 106 1.21 5.18 4.89
C PHE A 106 2.70 4.98 4.55
N VAL A 107 3.12 3.74 4.28
CA VAL A 107 4.51 3.40 3.93
C VAL A 107 5.01 4.27 2.78
N GLY A 108 4.25 4.38 1.69
CA GLY A 108 4.64 5.17 0.52
C GLY A 108 4.83 6.66 0.79
N THR A 109 4.16 7.20 1.82
CA THR A 109 4.37 8.60 2.22
C THR A 109 5.52 8.74 3.21
N ASN A 110 5.65 7.78 4.13
CA ASN A 110 6.58 7.87 5.25
C ASN A 110 8.00 7.41 4.85
N ALA A 111 8.13 6.37 4.04
CA ALA A 111 9.42 5.86 3.57
C ALA A 111 10.17 6.85 2.66
N SER A 112 9.45 7.81 2.08
CA SER A 112 10.05 8.87 1.26
C SER A 112 10.62 10.05 2.07
N ASP A 113 10.39 10.08 3.39
CA ASP A 113 10.94 11.13 4.26
C ASP A 113 12.34 10.70 4.75
N PRO A 114 13.41 11.42 4.37
CA PRO A 114 14.77 11.05 4.77
C PRO A 114 15.04 11.14 6.28
N LYS A 115 14.14 11.71 7.06
CA LYS A 115 14.22 11.77 8.53
C LYS A 115 13.59 10.56 9.21
N GLN A 116 12.88 9.72 8.46
CA GLN A 116 12.22 8.54 8.99
C GLN A 116 13.16 7.35 9.08
N THR A 117 13.28 6.80 10.27
CA THR A 117 14.08 5.59 10.56
C THR A 117 13.21 4.36 10.77
N MET A 118 11.87 4.49 10.70
CA MET A 118 10.93 3.40 10.93
C MET A 118 11.05 2.32 9.85
N GLU A 119 11.16 1.09 10.26
CA GLU A 119 11.17 -0.08 9.38
C GLU A 119 9.79 -0.71 9.26
N TYR A 120 9.50 -1.32 8.11
CA TYR A 120 8.20 -1.93 7.83
C TYR A 120 8.33 -3.41 7.59
N ARG A 121 7.48 -4.17 8.27
CA ARG A 121 7.44 -5.63 8.20
C ARG A 121 6.00 -6.11 7.99
N MET A 122 5.87 -7.28 7.39
CA MET A 122 4.57 -7.93 7.23
C MET A 122 4.69 -9.43 7.47
N VAL A 123 3.65 -10.01 8.08
CA VAL A 123 3.46 -11.47 8.13
C VAL A 123 2.10 -11.85 7.58
N LYS A 124 2.06 -12.80 6.66
CA LYS A 124 0.81 -13.40 6.15
C LYS A 124 0.35 -14.46 7.13
N VAL A 125 -0.75 -14.17 7.84
CA VAL A 125 -1.19 -14.98 8.99
C VAL A 125 -1.76 -16.35 8.65
N ILE A 126 -2.18 -16.56 7.41
CA ILE A 126 -2.68 -17.86 6.94
C ILE A 126 -1.51 -18.75 6.56
N GLU A 127 -0.59 -18.21 5.76
CA GLU A 127 0.57 -18.91 5.21
C GLU A 127 1.62 -19.19 6.30
N ASN A 128 1.79 -18.26 7.24
CA ASN A 128 2.76 -18.33 8.35
C ASN A 128 2.07 -18.35 9.72
N ARG A 129 1.07 -19.24 9.88
CA ARG A 129 0.28 -19.34 11.12
C ARG A 129 1.12 -19.60 12.39
N PRO A 130 2.11 -20.50 12.39
CA PRO A 130 2.96 -20.72 13.56
C PRO A 130 3.71 -19.46 13.98
N LEU A 131 4.32 -18.76 13.02
CA LEU A 131 5.02 -17.49 13.25
C LEU A 131 4.08 -16.41 13.81
N SER A 132 2.89 -16.26 13.21
CA SER A 132 1.92 -15.27 13.65
C SER A 132 1.40 -15.52 15.07
N ARG A 133 1.30 -16.79 15.50
CA ARG A 133 0.97 -17.17 16.89
C ARG A 133 2.11 -16.85 17.83
N ARG A 134 3.33 -17.20 17.46
CA ARG A 134 4.53 -16.94 18.26
C ARG A 134 4.72 -15.45 18.53
N ILE A 135 4.50 -14.61 17.52
CA ILE A 135 4.50 -13.15 17.68
C ILE A 135 3.49 -12.71 18.76
N ALA A 136 2.27 -13.27 18.75
CA ALA A 136 1.27 -12.91 19.75
C ALA A 136 1.65 -13.37 21.16
N GLU A 137 2.25 -14.56 21.30
CA GLU A 137 2.74 -15.11 22.56
C GLU A 137 3.89 -14.27 23.16
N GLU A 138 4.90 -13.93 22.34
CA GLU A 138 6.06 -13.18 22.79
C GLU A 138 5.79 -11.69 23.06
N THR A 139 4.84 -11.11 22.34
CA THR A 139 4.45 -9.70 22.54
C THR A 139 3.36 -9.51 23.58
N GLU A 140 2.75 -10.61 24.08
CA GLU A 140 1.57 -10.59 24.96
C GLU A 140 0.37 -9.84 24.38
N VAL A 141 0.39 -9.54 23.06
CA VAL A 141 -0.71 -8.89 22.35
C VAL A 141 -1.61 -9.96 21.73
N ARG A 142 -2.87 -10.01 22.17
CA ARG A 142 -3.85 -10.94 21.61
C ARG A 142 -3.84 -10.92 20.09
N HIS A 143 -3.79 -12.12 19.50
CA HIS A 143 -3.82 -12.25 18.05
C HIS A 143 -5.11 -11.74 17.44
N GLU A 144 -4.99 -10.83 16.48
CA GLU A 144 -6.06 -10.36 15.60
C GLU A 144 -5.54 -10.27 14.16
N SER A 145 -6.47 -10.27 13.19
CA SER A 145 -6.11 -10.10 11.77
C SER A 145 -7.26 -9.41 11.03
N PRO A 146 -6.98 -8.25 10.37
CA PRO A 146 -5.71 -7.54 10.32
C PRO A 146 -5.32 -6.88 11.65
N GLN A 147 -4.02 -6.83 11.91
CA GLN A 147 -3.46 -6.16 13.10
C GLN A 147 -2.14 -5.49 12.74
N VAL A 148 -1.89 -4.30 13.27
CA VAL A 148 -0.57 -3.66 13.24
C VAL A 148 -0.01 -3.57 14.64
N LEU A 149 1.30 -3.81 14.76
CA LEU A 149 2.09 -3.67 15.97
C LEU A 149 3.20 -2.65 15.70
N LEU A 150 3.34 -1.66 16.55
CA LEU A 150 4.49 -0.76 16.57
C LEU A 150 5.43 -1.22 17.67
N LEU A 151 6.61 -1.68 17.28
CA LEU A 151 7.65 -2.12 18.20
C LEU A 151 8.72 -1.04 18.34
N ASP A 152 9.19 -0.87 19.55
CA ASP A 152 10.34 -0.05 19.90
C ASP A 152 11.04 -0.68 21.10
N GLN A 153 12.37 -0.73 21.09
CA GLN A 153 13.20 -1.36 22.13
C GLN A 153 12.75 -2.80 22.49
N GLY A 154 12.39 -3.59 21.49
CA GLY A 154 11.97 -4.99 21.66
C GLY A 154 10.54 -5.16 22.19
N GLN A 155 9.78 -4.10 22.42
CA GLN A 155 8.45 -4.14 23.01
C GLN A 155 7.39 -3.53 22.08
N VAL A 156 6.16 -4.03 22.17
CA VAL A 156 5.03 -3.40 21.46
C VAL A 156 4.56 -2.18 22.25
N ILE A 157 4.78 -1.00 21.70
CA ILE A 157 4.36 0.27 22.33
C ILE A 157 2.97 0.73 21.89
N LYS A 158 2.52 0.31 20.69
CA LYS A 158 1.15 0.57 20.19
C LYS A 158 0.69 -0.58 19.30
N HIS A 159 -0.61 -0.84 19.33
CA HIS A 159 -1.23 -1.76 18.37
C HIS A 159 -2.63 -1.28 17.96
N ALA A 160 -3.07 -1.72 16.79
CA ALA A 160 -4.45 -1.52 16.30
C ALA A 160 -4.87 -2.68 15.41
N SER A 161 -6.17 -2.90 15.29
CA SER A 161 -6.73 -3.98 14.48
C SER A 161 -7.95 -3.53 13.68
N HIS A 162 -8.27 -4.32 12.64
CA HIS A 162 -9.47 -4.19 11.81
C HIS A 162 -9.63 -2.77 11.21
N GLY A 163 -10.78 -2.15 11.40
CA GLY A 163 -11.10 -0.81 10.90
C GLY A 163 -10.31 0.33 11.55
N HIS A 164 -9.59 0.04 12.63
CA HIS A 164 -8.73 1.02 13.30
C HIS A 164 -7.36 1.20 12.61
N ILE A 165 -7.00 0.32 11.67
CA ILE A 165 -5.80 0.47 10.85
C ILE A 165 -6.11 1.46 9.73
N THR A 166 -5.64 2.70 9.89
CA THR A 166 -5.82 3.78 8.92
C THR A 166 -4.52 4.53 8.71
N LYS A 167 -4.29 5.05 7.50
CA LYS A 167 -3.13 5.90 7.19
C LYS A 167 -2.99 7.03 8.20
N LYS A 168 -4.10 7.69 8.55
CA LYS A 168 -4.11 8.80 9.53
C LYS A 168 -3.53 8.38 10.88
N ARG A 169 -4.00 7.23 11.42
CA ARG A 169 -3.50 6.73 12.71
C ARG A 169 -2.01 6.36 12.65
N LEU A 170 -1.59 5.67 11.60
CA LEU A 170 -0.18 5.30 11.43
C LEU A 170 0.72 6.53 11.30
N THR A 171 0.28 7.57 10.60
CA THR A 171 0.99 8.86 10.53
C THR A 171 1.11 9.51 11.92
N GLN A 172 0.05 9.49 12.73
CA GLN A 172 0.10 9.99 14.10
C GLN A 172 1.10 9.20 14.97
N TRP A 173 1.17 7.88 14.80
CA TRP A 173 2.14 7.05 15.51
C TRP A 173 3.58 7.36 15.11
N ALA A 174 3.84 7.58 13.82
CA ALA A 174 5.17 7.94 13.33
C ALA A 174 5.63 9.32 13.86
N GLN A 175 4.69 10.26 13.99
CA GLN A 175 4.99 11.61 14.51
C GLN A 175 5.13 11.64 16.02
N ASN A 176 4.41 10.80 16.75
CA ASN A 176 4.45 10.72 18.21
C ASN A 176 4.34 9.25 18.68
N PRO A 177 5.44 8.49 18.61
CA PRO A 177 5.42 7.08 18.97
C PRO A 177 5.12 6.84 20.46
N PHE A 178 5.48 7.77 21.33
CA PHE A 178 5.37 7.63 22.80
C PHE A 178 4.21 8.44 23.42
N GLY A 179 3.36 9.10 22.61
CA GLY A 179 2.25 9.96 23.06
C GLY A 179 0.90 9.27 23.07
#